data_3839eeeca5fd4e573a4bdb7e4852c25b
#
_entry.id   3839eeeca5fd4e573a4bdb7e4852c25b
#
_cell.length_a   1.000
_cell.length_b   1.000
_cell.length_c   1.000
_cell.angle_alpha   90.00
_cell.angle_beta   90.00
_cell.angle_gamma   90.00
#
_symmetry.space_group_name_H-M   'P 1'
#
loop_
_entity.id
_entity.type
_entity.pdbx_description
1 polymer ?
#
loop_
_entity_poly.entity_id
_entity_poly.type
_entity_poly.pdbx_seq_one_letter_code
_entity_poly.pdbx_strand_id
1 'polypeptide(L)'
;MIQAFDGKWSRFRSDSLVSECSHSVNDIPLDRDEYDMLQLYEQLHAASEGAITPLIGQVLEDMGYDTHYSLRPKDYIQTASDWQAQLTLHADRLEFKAPALIDIGAAGKGLLVDRIATLLKKDAPEYSIDAGGDIFVGGAAERIGLEHPQDQTRAIGVATLQDQALCGSSSNRRAWSDTLHHIVDARTNTPVSHVVASWAVASSAMRADMASTALFFLSPRIVESIIQKCESIVMYDDGKLQYAVSKEIELYV
;
A
#
# COMPACT_ATOMS: atom_id res chain seq x y z
N MET A 1 17.72 -9.95 -3.82
CA MET A 1 16.29 -9.66 -3.98
C MET A 1 15.95 -8.24 -3.56
N ILE A 2 16.05 -7.83 -2.27
CA ILE A 2 15.68 -6.47 -1.78
C ILE A 2 16.34 -5.36 -2.60
N GLN A 3 17.66 -5.38 -2.75
CA GLN A 3 18.39 -4.37 -3.54
C GLN A 3 17.92 -4.28 -5.01
N ALA A 4 17.59 -5.41 -5.63
CA ALA A 4 17.06 -5.42 -6.99
C ALA A 4 15.64 -4.84 -7.06
N PHE A 5 14.81 -5.13 -6.06
CA PHE A 5 13.48 -4.54 -5.92
C PHE A 5 13.56 -3.02 -5.74
N ASP A 6 14.41 -2.54 -4.82
CA ASP A 6 14.63 -1.11 -4.59
C ASP A 6 15.21 -0.40 -5.84
N GLY A 7 16.15 -1.03 -6.55
CA GLY A 7 16.71 -0.50 -7.80
C GLY A 7 15.70 -0.39 -8.93
N LYS A 8 14.55 -1.05 -8.81
CA LYS A 8 13.45 -0.95 -9.76
C LYS A 8 12.36 0.03 -9.29
N TRP A 9 11.90 -0.11 -8.06
CA TRP A 9 10.65 0.47 -7.60
C TRP A 9 10.77 1.62 -6.59
N SER A 10 11.96 1.89 -6.04
CA SER A 10 12.12 2.92 -5.03
C SER A 10 12.24 4.30 -5.66
N ARG A 11 11.22 5.15 -5.51
CA ARG A 11 11.29 6.56 -5.92
C ARG A 11 12.27 7.39 -5.08
N PHE A 12 12.74 6.86 -3.94
CA PHE A 12 13.75 7.50 -3.08
C PHE A 12 15.19 7.25 -3.55
N ARG A 13 15.38 6.43 -4.59
CA ARG A 13 16.68 6.17 -5.20
C ARG A 13 16.76 6.88 -6.55
N SER A 14 17.77 7.72 -6.73
CA SER A 14 18.00 8.43 -8.00
C SER A 14 18.42 7.51 -9.17
N ASP A 15 18.86 6.27 -8.85
CA ASP A 15 19.32 5.26 -9.80
C ASP A 15 18.28 4.13 -10.03
N SER A 16 17.03 4.31 -9.60
CA SER A 16 15.96 3.34 -9.84
C SER A 16 15.27 3.56 -11.18
N LEU A 17 14.64 2.49 -11.72
CA LEU A 17 13.89 2.59 -12.97
C LEU A 17 12.71 3.56 -12.87
N VAL A 18 12.02 3.62 -11.73
CA VAL A 18 10.91 4.58 -11.54
C VAL A 18 11.42 6.03 -11.50
N SER A 19 12.62 6.28 -11.00
CA SER A 19 13.26 7.61 -11.05
C SER A 19 13.69 7.95 -12.46
N GLU A 20 14.20 7.01 -13.25
CA GLU A 20 14.50 7.24 -14.67
C GLU A 20 13.23 7.60 -15.45
N CYS A 21 12.12 6.90 -15.21
CA CYS A 21 10.82 7.17 -15.84
C CYS A 21 10.24 8.55 -15.50
N SER A 22 10.68 9.17 -14.40
CA SER A 22 10.25 10.54 -14.06
C SER A 22 10.89 11.61 -14.96
N HIS A 23 11.97 11.27 -15.68
CA HIS A 23 12.72 12.19 -16.54
C HIS A 23 12.69 11.82 -18.02
N SER A 24 12.36 10.57 -18.33
CA SER A 24 12.38 10.04 -19.70
C SER A 24 11.25 9.02 -19.91
N VAL A 25 10.81 8.90 -21.17
CA VAL A 25 9.84 7.86 -21.55
C VAL A 25 10.60 6.54 -21.68
N ASN A 26 10.37 5.64 -20.75
CA ASN A 26 10.93 4.29 -20.71
C ASN A 26 9.86 3.27 -20.31
N ASP A 27 10.08 2.02 -20.67
CA ASP A 27 9.24 0.93 -20.20
C ASP A 27 9.87 0.27 -18.96
N ILE A 28 9.05 -0.11 -18.00
CA ILE A 28 9.48 -0.94 -16.87
C ILE A 28 9.11 -2.39 -17.18
N PRO A 29 10.07 -3.32 -17.38
CA PRO A 29 9.76 -4.73 -17.56
C PRO A 29 9.12 -5.32 -16.31
N LEU A 30 8.11 -6.16 -16.47
CA LEU A 30 7.35 -6.76 -15.37
C LEU A 30 7.51 -8.29 -15.36
N ASP A 31 7.66 -8.85 -14.16
CA ASP A 31 7.32 -10.24 -13.92
C ASP A 31 5.82 -10.41 -13.60
N ARG A 32 5.39 -11.64 -13.39
CA ARG A 32 3.97 -11.95 -13.16
C ARG A 32 3.41 -11.29 -11.91
N ASP A 33 4.15 -11.30 -10.82
CA ASP A 33 3.68 -10.76 -9.54
C ASP A 33 3.56 -9.21 -9.60
N GLU A 34 4.48 -8.57 -10.31
CA GLU A 34 4.48 -7.12 -10.55
C GLU A 34 3.32 -6.70 -11.48
N TYR A 35 3.03 -7.51 -12.50
CA TYR A 35 1.86 -7.32 -13.34
C TYR A 35 0.58 -7.43 -12.52
N ASP A 36 0.44 -8.46 -11.68
CA ASP A 36 -0.73 -8.68 -10.83
C ASP A 36 -0.92 -7.52 -9.83
N MET A 37 0.17 -6.98 -9.28
CA MET A 37 0.16 -5.78 -8.43
C MET A 37 -0.39 -4.56 -9.18
N LEU A 38 0.14 -4.28 -10.38
CA LEU A 38 -0.28 -3.12 -11.17
C LEU A 38 -1.71 -3.27 -11.70
N GLN A 39 -2.13 -4.49 -12.01
CA GLN A 39 -3.52 -4.79 -12.38
C GLN A 39 -4.49 -4.48 -11.23
N LEU A 40 -4.11 -4.77 -9.97
CA LEU A 40 -4.90 -4.35 -8.81
C LEU A 40 -4.95 -2.84 -8.66
N TYR A 41 -3.84 -2.13 -8.88
CA TYR A 41 -3.85 -0.66 -8.92
C TYR A 41 -4.82 -0.12 -9.96
N GLU A 42 -4.84 -0.68 -11.18
CA GLU A 42 -5.75 -0.27 -12.25
C GLU A 42 -7.22 -0.46 -11.84
N GLN A 43 -7.55 -1.61 -11.23
CA GLN A 43 -8.91 -1.89 -10.75
C GLN A 43 -9.34 -0.95 -9.62
N LEU A 44 -8.45 -0.69 -8.64
CA LEU A 44 -8.72 0.22 -7.54
C LEU A 44 -8.76 1.69 -8.00
N HIS A 45 -7.93 2.06 -8.97
CA HIS A 45 -8.00 3.36 -9.64
C HIS A 45 -9.37 3.61 -10.25
N ALA A 46 -9.87 2.64 -11.04
CA ALA A 46 -11.20 2.73 -11.64
C ALA A 46 -12.32 2.79 -10.58
N ALA A 47 -12.25 1.95 -9.54
CA ALA A 47 -13.26 1.89 -8.49
C ALA A 47 -13.28 3.13 -7.59
N SER A 48 -12.13 3.79 -7.40
CA SER A 48 -11.98 5.02 -6.61
C SER A 48 -12.13 6.31 -7.43
N GLU A 49 -12.49 6.20 -8.71
CA GLU A 49 -12.58 7.34 -9.62
C GLU A 49 -11.29 8.17 -9.67
N GLY A 50 -10.13 7.47 -9.59
CA GLY A 50 -8.82 8.10 -9.66
C GLY A 50 -8.18 8.49 -8.32
N ALA A 51 -8.87 8.32 -7.18
CA ALA A 51 -8.31 8.66 -5.88
C ALA A 51 -7.05 7.84 -5.55
N ILE A 52 -7.05 6.56 -5.95
CA ILE A 52 -5.93 5.63 -5.79
C ILE A 52 -5.19 5.53 -7.12
N THR A 53 -3.91 5.87 -7.14
CA THR A 53 -3.07 5.77 -8.34
C THR A 53 -1.59 5.65 -7.97
N PRO A 54 -0.78 4.86 -8.68
CA PRO A 54 0.66 4.91 -8.53
C PRO A 54 1.26 6.23 -9.05
N LEU A 55 0.54 7.01 -9.86
CA LEU A 55 0.97 8.33 -10.35
C LEU A 55 0.96 9.43 -9.28
N ILE A 56 0.82 9.05 -8.00
CA ILE A 56 0.87 9.95 -6.84
C ILE A 56 2.30 10.39 -6.48
N GLY A 57 3.33 9.77 -7.05
CA GLY A 57 4.72 9.98 -6.66
C GLY A 57 5.16 11.44 -6.69
N GLN A 58 4.82 12.18 -7.75
CA GLN A 58 5.17 13.60 -7.86
C GLN A 58 4.41 14.47 -6.86
N VAL A 59 3.14 14.17 -6.59
CA VAL A 59 2.35 14.87 -5.57
C VAL A 59 2.99 14.73 -4.19
N LEU A 60 3.40 13.51 -3.81
CA LEU A 60 4.07 13.24 -2.54
C LEU A 60 5.41 13.98 -2.43
N GLU A 61 6.20 14.05 -3.51
CA GLU A 61 7.44 14.84 -3.55
C GLU A 61 7.16 16.33 -3.37
N ASP A 62 6.18 16.87 -4.07
CA ASP A 62 5.80 18.27 -3.96
C ASP A 62 5.26 18.63 -2.58
N MET A 63 4.63 17.67 -1.89
CA MET A 63 4.19 17.80 -0.50
C MET A 63 5.33 17.69 0.53
N GLY A 64 6.57 17.43 0.08
CA GLY A 64 7.76 17.35 0.94
C GLY A 64 8.13 15.93 1.39
N TYR A 65 7.38 14.92 0.99
CA TYR A 65 7.76 13.52 1.18
C TYR A 65 8.66 13.08 0.02
N ASP A 66 9.75 13.80 -0.14
CA ASP A 66 10.71 13.70 -1.23
C ASP A 66 11.88 12.75 -0.90
N THR A 67 12.81 12.58 -1.84
CA THR A 67 14.01 11.74 -1.71
C THR A 67 14.93 12.16 -0.57
N HIS A 68 14.85 13.39 -0.09
CA HIS A 68 15.66 13.92 1.01
C HIS A 68 14.88 14.00 2.34
N TYR A 69 13.61 13.59 2.33
CA TYR A 69 12.71 13.75 3.47
C TYR A 69 12.71 15.20 3.96
N SER A 70 12.60 16.15 3.04
CA SER A 70 12.60 17.58 3.37
C SER A 70 11.45 17.98 4.28
N LEU A 71 10.32 17.26 4.16
CA LEU A 71 9.07 17.45 4.91
C LEU A 71 8.53 18.87 4.79
N ARG A 72 8.88 19.54 3.69
CA ARG A 72 8.50 20.92 3.37
C ARG A 72 7.77 20.95 2.04
N PRO A 73 6.47 21.24 2.04
CA PRO A 73 5.72 21.38 0.80
C PRO A 73 6.29 22.49 -0.08
N LYS A 74 6.23 22.28 -1.39
CA LYS A 74 6.50 23.32 -2.38
C LYS A 74 5.32 24.31 -2.44
N ASP A 75 5.55 25.49 -2.99
CA ASP A 75 4.51 26.52 -3.19
C ASP A 75 3.41 26.05 -4.16
N TYR A 76 3.74 25.11 -5.04
CA TYR A 76 2.82 24.52 -6.00
C TYR A 76 2.92 22.98 -5.96
N ILE A 77 1.78 22.34 -5.77
CA ILE A 77 1.64 20.88 -5.83
C ILE A 77 1.05 20.51 -7.19
N GLN A 78 1.77 19.70 -7.95
CA GLN A 78 1.28 19.22 -9.25
C GLN A 78 0.08 18.29 -9.04
N THR A 79 -0.87 18.33 -9.99
CA THR A 79 -1.97 17.36 -9.99
C THR A 79 -1.46 16.02 -10.47
N ALA A 80 -1.92 14.93 -9.85
CA ALA A 80 -1.64 13.59 -10.31
C ALA A 80 -2.14 13.41 -11.76
N SER A 81 -1.34 12.76 -12.59
CA SER A 81 -1.67 12.54 -13.99
C SER A 81 -2.77 11.49 -14.13
N ASP A 82 -3.55 11.58 -15.21
CA ASP A 82 -4.53 10.57 -15.58
C ASP A 82 -3.84 9.26 -15.98
N TRP A 83 -4.34 8.12 -15.49
CA TRP A 83 -3.75 6.80 -15.76
C TRP A 83 -3.71 6.50 -17.25
N GLN A 84 -4.84 6.63 -17.95
CA GLN A 84 -4.95 6.24 -19.36
C GLN A 84 -4.12 7.15 -20.27
N ALA A 85 -3.96 8.42 -19.88
CA ALA A 85 -3.11 9.35 -20.61
C ALA A 85 -1.62 9.06 -20.44
N GLN A 86 -1.23 8.49 -19.29
CA GLN A 86 0.17 8.39 -18.88
C GLN A 86 0.76 6.98 -19.03
N LEU A 87 -0.03 5.94 -18.75
CA LEU A 87 0.44 4.56 -18.63
C LEU A 87 -0.35 3.60 -19.53
N THR A 88 0.31 2.54 -19.98
CA THR A 88 -0.33 1.35 -20.53
C THR A 88 0.26 0.11 -19.86
N LEU A 89 -0.59 -0.71 -19.24
CA LEU A 89 -0.18 -1.96 -18.62
C LEU A 89 -0.23 -3.09 -19.64
N HIS A 90 0.93 -3.65 -19.96
CA HIS A 90 1.08 -4.89 -20.74
C HIS A 90 1.44 -6.05 -19.82
N ALA A 91 1.27 -7.28 -20.28
CA ALA A 91 1.56 -8.47 -19.46
C ALA A 91 3.04 -8.59 -19.02
N ASP A 92 3.96 -8.00 -19.79
CA ASP A 92 5.41 -8.09 -19.61
C ASP A 92 6.09 -6.76 -19.31
N ARG A 93 5.36 -5.63 -19.35
CA ARG A 93 5.91 -4.30 -19.09
C ARG A 93 4.85 -3.26 -18.74
N LEU A 94 5.27 -2.22 -18.03
CA LEU A 94 4.53 -0.97 -17.86
C LEU A 94 5.13 0.06 -18.82
N GLU A 95 4.34 0.49 -19.80
CA GLU A 95 4.71 1.50 -20.79
C GLU A 95 4.36 2.89 -20.27
N PHE A 96 5.32 3.82 -20.35
CA PHE A 96 5.12 5.24 -20.07
C PHE A 96 4.95 6.03 -21.36
N LYS A 97 3.82 6.70 -21.53
CA LYS A 97 3.53 7.56 -22.68
C LYS A 97 4.18 8.95 -22.56
N ALA A 98 4.46 9.38 -21.34
CA ALA A 98 5.18 10.59 -21.00
C ALA A 98 5.92 10.40 -19.67
N PRO A 99 6.97 11.20 -19.35
CA PRO A 99 7.66 11.10 -18.07
C PRO A 99 6.72 11.25 -16.88
N ALA A 100 6.82 10.33 -15.91
CA ALA A 100 6.04 10.37 -14.68
C ALA A 100 6.77 9.66 -13.54
N LEU A 101 6.62 10.18 -12.33
CA LEU A 101 7.11 9.53 -11.11
C LEU A 101 5.97 8.71 -10.50
N ILE A 102 6.15 7.40 -10.43
CA ILE A 102 5.20 6.51 -9.75
C ILE A 102 5.66 6.16 -8.33
N ASP A 103 4.69 5.92 -7.47
CA ASP A 103 4.87 5.38 -6.12
C ASP A 103 4.00 4.13 -5.94
N ILE A 104 4.63 3.01 -5.63
CA ILE A 104 3.94 1.75 -5.38
C ILE A 104 3.78 1.46 -3.88
N GLY A 105 3.85 2.46 -3.03
CA GLY A 105 3.85 2.34 -1.57
C GLY A 105 2.65 1.64 -0.96
N ALA A 106 1.53 1.55 -1.69
CA ALA A 106 0.33 0.84 -1.22
C ALA A 106 0.39 -0.68 -1.38
N ALA A 107 1.38 -1.24 -2.09
CA ALA A 107 1.48 -2.69 -2.33
C ALA A 107 2.91 -3.20 -2.41
N GLY A 108 3.88 -2.31 -2.62
CA GLY A 108 5.27 -2.69 -2.89
C GLY A 108 5.94 -3.40 -1.73
N LYS A 109 5.66 -3.01 -0.49
CA LYS A 109 6.18 -3.70 0.71
C LYS A 109 5.59 -5.10 0.80
N GLY A 110 4.27 -5.23 0.65
CA GLY A 110 3.57 -6.50 0.66
C GLY A 110 4.09 -7.45 -0.43
N LEU A 111 4.32 -6.96 -1.65
CA LEU A 111 4.90 -7.76 -2.73
C LEU A 111 6.31 -8.29 -2.37
N LEU A 112 7.14 -7.46 -1.74
CA LEU A 112 8.46 -7.89 -1.29
C LEU A 112 8.36 -8.93 -0.16
N VAL A 113 7.43 -8.79 0.77
CA VAL A 113 7.13 -9.77 1.82
C VAL A 113 6.71 -11.11 1.21
N ASP A 114 5.82 -11.13 0.22
CA ASP A 114 5.39 -12.36 -0.47
C ASP A 114 6.57 -13.08 -1.16
N ARG A 115 7.49 -12.33 -1.77
CA ARG A 115 8.71 -12.89 -2.37
C ARG A 115 9.65 -13.50 -1.32
N ILE A 116 9.79 -12.86 -0.16
CA ILE A 116 10.57 -13.40 0.96
C ILE A 116 9.88 -14.65 1.52
N ALA A 117 8.56 -14.62 1.70
CA ALA A 117 7.78 -15.77 2.16
C ALA A 117 7.95 -16.98 1.24
N THR A 118 7.94 -16.75 -0.08
CA THR A 118 8.17 -17.80 -1.09
C THR A 118 9.56 -18.44 -0.96
N LEU A 119 10.59 -17.68 -0.56
CA LEU A 119 11.92 -18.22 -0.30
C LEU A 119 11.95 -19.02 1.00
N LEU A 120 11.43 -18.44 2.10
CA LEU A 120 11.46 -19.07 3.43
C LEU A 120 10.70 -20.39 3.46
N LYS A 121 9.57 -20.48 2.75
CA LYS A 121 8.74 -21.70 2.67
C LYS A 121 9.52 -22.93 2.22
N LYS A 122 10.66 -22.75 1.52
CA LYS A 122 11.50 -23.89 1.04
C LYS A 122 12.34 -24.49 2.16
N ASP A 123 12.74 -23.67 3.13
CA ASP A 123 13.74 -24.04 4.13
C ASP A 123 13.18 -24.05 5.57
N ALA A 124 12.03 -23.39 5.80
CA ALA A 124 11.40 -23.30 7.10
C ALA A 124 9.92 -23.71 7.04
N PRO A 125 9.48 -24.72 7.82
CA PRO A 125 8.08 -25.13 7.86
C PRO A 125 7.17 -24.10 8.55
N GLU A 126 7.74 -23.29 9.44
CA GLU A 126 7.06 -22.25 10.21
C GLU A 126 7.93 -20.99 10.22
N TYR A 127 7.33 -19.85 9.91
CA TYR A 127 8.00 -18.56 9.90
C TYR A 127 7.00 -17.41 9.97
N SER A 128 7.44 -16.28 10.50
CA SER A 128 6.76 -15.00 10.36
C SER A 128 7.70 -13.94 9.80
N ILE A 129 7.15 -13.01 9.04
CA ILE A 129 7.85 -11.88 8.46
C ILE A 129 7.12 -10.63 8.92
N ASP A 130 7.82 -9.69 9.51
CA ASP A 130 7.31 -8.34 9.83
C ASP A 130 8.15 -7.29 9.09
N ALA A 131 7.52 -6.57 8.20
CA ALA A 131 8.10 -5.48 7.44
C ALA A 131 7.53 -4.11 7.88
N GLY A 132 7.54 -3.87 9.20
CA GLY A 132 7.06 -2.61 9.77
C GLY A 132 5.54 -2.49 9.79
N GLY A 133 4.88 -3.58 10.16
CA GLY A 133 3.42 -3.69 10.27
C GLY A 133 2.74 -4.39 9.08
N ASP A 134 3.50 -4.81 8.07
CA ASP A 134 3.05 -5.77 7.05
C ASP A 134 3.58 -7.14 7.47
N ILE A 135 2.70 -7.98 7.99
CA ILE A 135 3.06 -9.24 8.64
C ILE A 135 2.54 -10.39 7.79
N PHE A 136 3.39 -11.37 7.49
CA PHE A 136 3.00 -12.64 6.91
C PHE A 136 3.37 -13.78 7.87
N VAL A 137 2.43 -14.68 8.10
CA VAL A 137 2.61 -15.89 8.92
C VAL A 137 2.50 -17.11 8.02
N GLY A 138 3.52 -17.93 7.98
CA GLY A 138 3.57 -19.20 7.23
C GLY A 138 3.68 -20.41 8.14
N GLY A 139 2.91 -21.46 7.87
CA GLY A 139 2.90 -22.72 8.61
C GLY A 139 1.99 -22.72 9.84
N ALA A 140 2.53 -22.63 11.05
CA ALA A 140 1.74 -22.62 12.27
C ALA A 140 0.96 -21.31 12.44
N ALA A 141 -0.21 -21.42 13.10
CA ALA A 141 -1.03 -20.24 13.39
C ALA A 141 -0.39 -19.36 14.47
N GLU A 142 -0.35 -18.05 14.25
CA GLU A 142 0.10 -17.05 15.20
C GLU A 142 -0.98 -16.00 15.49
N ARG A 143 -0.97 -15.45 16.70
CA ARG A 143 -1.87 -14.38 17.12
C ARG A 143 -1.17 -13.05 17.02
N ILE A 144 -1.68 -12.16 16.18
CA ILE A 144 -1.12 -10.84 15.89
C ILE A 144 -2.07 -9.75 16.39
N GLY A 145 -1.55 -8.83 17.21
CA GLY A 145 -2.31 -7.68 17.71
C GLY A 145 -2.55 -6.63 16.63
N LEU A 146 -3.75 -6.09 16.59
CA LEU A 146 -4.12 -4.92 15.78
C LEU A 146 -3.78 -3.67 16.60
N GLU A 147 -2.63 -3.04 16.34
CA GLU A 147 -2.14 -1.89 17.11
C GLU A 147 -3.10 -0.70 17.06
N HIS A 148 -3.40 -0.09 18.20
CA HIS A 148 -4.24 1.09 18.26
C HIS A 148 -3.50 2.30 17.67
N PRO A 149 -4.06 3.05 16.67
CA PRO A 149 -3.32 4.08 15.94
C PRO A 149 -2.82 5.25 16.80
N GLN A 150 -3.47 5.53 17.92
CA GLN A 150 -3.13 6.65 18.82
C GLN A 150 -2.41 6.20 20.11
N ASP A 151 -2.31 4.88 20.36
CA ASP A 151 -1.67 4.35 21.55
C ASP A 151 -1.03 2.99 21.25
N GLN A 152 0.26 3.00 20.96
CA GLN A 152 1.04 1.80 20.60
C GLN A 152 1.14 0.76 21.72
N THR A 153 0.71 1.08 22.95
CA THR A 153 0.66 0.13 24.07
C THR A 153 -0.64 -0.66 24.10
N ARG A 154 -1.59 -0.34 23.23
CA ARG A 154 -2.92 -0.96 23.16
C ARG A 154 -3.15 -1.62 21.81
N ALA A 155 -3.99 -2.64 21.80
CA ALA A 155 -4.54 -3.24 20.60
C ALA A 155 -6.06 -3.02 20.56
N ILE A 156 -6.61 -2.86 19.36
CA ILE A 156 -8.07 -2.82 19.14
C ILE A 156 -8.65 -4.21 18.94
N GLY A 157 -7.80 -5.21 18.79
CA GLY A 157 -8.18 -6.59 18.55
C GLY A 157 -6.96 -7.48 18.30
N VAL A 158 -7.23 -8.73 17.99
CA VAL A 158 -6.22 -9.75 17.65
C VAL A 158 -6.71 -10.55 16.44
N ALA A 159 -5.86 -10.74 15.46
CA ALA A 159 -6.06 -11.67 14.35
C ALA A 159 -5.25 -12.95 14.56
N THR A 160 -5.85 -14.10 14.29
CA THR A 160 -5.14 -15.38 14.23
C THR A 160 -4.84 -15.68 12.76
N LEU A 161 -3.57 -15.68 12.39
CA LEU A 161 -3.10 -15.84 11.01
C LEU A 161 -2.47 -17.23 10.84
N GLN A 162 -2.76 -17.87 9.71
CA GLN A 162 -2.10 -19.10 9.26
C GLN A 162 -2.04 -19.09 7.72
N ASP A 163 -0.85 -19.10 7.14
CA ASP A 163 -0.62 -18.93 5.69
C ASP A 163 -1.32 -17.68 5.12
N GLN A 164 -1.29 -16.61 5.89
CA GLN A 164 -1.97 -15.35 5.60
C GLN A 164 -1.11 -14.15 6.01
N ALA A 165 -1.48 -13.00 5.50
CA ALA A 165 -0.89 -11.72 5.86
C ALA A 165 -1.91 -10.79 6.53
N LEU A 166 -1.42 -9.99 7.47
CA LEU A 166 -2.09 -8.82 8.04
C LEU A 166 -1.26 -7.59 7.71
N CYS A 167 -1.86 -6.59 7.09
CA CYS A 167 -1.25 -5.27 6.86
C CYS A 167 -2.11 -4.18 7.48
N GLY A 168 -1.43 -3.17 8.04
CA GLY A 168 -2.08 -2.01 8.63
C GLY A 168 -1.60 -0.71 8.01
N SER A 169 -2.54 0.16 7.64
CA SER A 169 -2.27 1.54 7.20
C SER A 169 -2.82 2.52 8.22
N SER A 170 -2.08 3.59 8.50
CA SER A 170 -2.56 4.65 9.38
C SER A 170 -1.99 6.02 9.00
N SER A 171 -2.80 7.06 9.20
CA SER A 171 -2.43 8.44 8.85
C SER A 171 -1.27 8.98 9.68
N ASN A 172 -1.07 8.49 10.91
CA ASN A 172 -0.04 8.96 11.83
C ASN A 172 1.36 8.32 11.64
N ARG A 173 1.48 7.18 10.93
CA ARG A 173 2.76 6.46 10.76
C ARG A 173 3.80 7.25 9.96
N ARG A 174 3.36 8.03 8.99
CA ARG A 174 4.20 8.88 8.13
C ARG A 174 3.51 10.24 7.98
N ALA A 175 3.29 10.90 9.12
CA ALA A 175 2.83 12.27 9.18
C ALA A 175 4.01 13.20 9.43
N TRP A 176 4.04 14.37 8.78
CA TRP A 176 5.09 15.39 8.98
C TRP A 176 4.54 16.77 9.33
N SER A 177 3.21 16.86 9.45
CA SER A 177 2.53 17.98 10.09
C SER A 177 1.16 17.51 10.61
N ASP A 178 0.41 18.39 11.25
CA ASP A 178 -0.96 18.10 11.73
C ASP A 178 -1.93 17.75 10.59
N THR A 179 -1.61 18.15 9.37
CA THR A 179 -2.50 17.98 8.20
C THR A 179 -1.86 17.21 7.05
N LEU A 180 -0.56 16.88 7.12
CA LEU A 180 0.16 16.24 6.04
C LEU A 180 0.64 14.84 6.42
N HIS A 181 0.21 13.87 5.64
CA HIS A 181 0.65 12.47 5.70
C HIS A 181 0.61 11.83 4.31
N HIS A 182 1.15 10.63 4.19
CA HIS A 182 1.40 9.97 2.91
C HIS A 182 0.18 9.36 2.21
N ILE A 183 -0.99 9.28 2.86
CA ILE A 183 -2.21 8.73 2.25
C ILE A 183 -3.02 9.91 1.69
N VAL A 184 -2.85 10.15 0.39
CA VAL A 184 -3.33 11.35 -0.32
C VAL A 184 -4.35 10.94 -1.37
N ASP A 185 -5.48 11.65 -1.43
CA ASP A 185 -6.45 11.54 -2.54
C ASP A 185 -5.87 12.25 -3.78
N ALA A 186 -5.57 11.47 -4.81
CA ALA A 186 -4.94 11.97 -6.02
C ALA A 186 -5.83 12.93 -6.85
N ARG A 187 -7.14 12.92 -6.62
CA ARG A 187 -8.09 13.82 -7.29
C ARG A 187 -8.01 15.25 -6.73
N THR A 188 -7.69 15.36 -5.45
CA THR A 188 -7.71 16.63 -4.70
C THR A 188 -6.32 17.07 -4.25
N ASN A 189 -5.31 16.19 -4.31
CA ASN A 189 -3.98 16.36 -3.76
C ASN A 189 -4.01 16.68 -2.25
N THR A 190 -4.98 16.14 -1.53
CA THR A 190 -5.12 16.36 -0.08
C THR A 190 -5.08 15.04 0.67
N PRO A 191 -4.43 14.99 1.85
CA PRO A 191 -4.47 13.82 2.71
C PRO A 191 -5.90 13.48 3.16
N VAL A 192 -6.19 12.18 3.26
CA VAL A 192 -7.48 11.69 3.75
C VAL A 192 -7.58 11.90 5.26
N SER A 193 -8.61 12.56 5.75
CA SER A 193 -8.75 12.92 7.17
C SER A 193 -9.79 12.09 7.94
N HIS A 194 -10.80 11.56 7.27
CA HIS A 194 -11.94 10.87 7.92
C HIS A 194 -11.63 9.43 8.34
N VAL A 195 -10.61 8.79 7.77
CA VAL A 195 -10.09 7.48 8.18
C VAL A 195 -8.75 7.68 8.88
N VAL A 196 -8.61 7.15 10.09
CA VAL A 196 -7.35 7.27 10.86
C VAL A 196 -6.49 6.02 10.76
N ALA A 197 -7.11 4.85 10.62
CA ALA A 197 -6.40 3.59 10.43
C ALA A 197 -7.28 2.55 9.76
N SER A 198 -6.63 1.57 9.14
CA SER A 198 -7.28 0.40 8.56
C SER A 198 -6.37 -0.82 8.68
N TRP A 199 -6.97 -1.99 8.73
CA TRP A 199 -6.27 -3.28 8.74
C TRP A 199 -6.95 -4.19 7.74
N ALA A 200 -6.14 -5.01 7.08
CA ALA A 200 -6.63 -5.99 6.15
C ALA A 200 -5.90 -7.32 6.33
N VAL A 201 -6.66 -8.43 6.28
CA VAL A 201 -6.12 -9.78 6.25
C VAL A 201 -6.41 -10.40 4.89
N ALA A 202 -5.40 -10.96 4.24
CA ALA A 202 -5.53 -11.61 2.94
C ALA A 202 -4.56 -12.79 2.81
N SER A 203 -4.71 -13.57 1.74
CA SER A 203 -3.84 -14.72 1.45
C SER A 203 -2.41 -14.34 1.03
N SER A 204 -2.14 -13.07 0.75
CA SER A 204 -0.82 -12.54 0.43
C SER A 204 -0.63 -11.15 1.02
N ALA A 205 0.61 -10.80 1.33
CA ALA A 205 0.95 -9.51 1.92
C ALA A 205 0.72 -8.36 0.92
N MET A 206 0.97 -8.56 -0.37
CA MET A 206 0.68 -7.57 -1.41
C MET A 206 -0.81 -7.20 -1.44
N ARG A 207 -1.70 -8.20 -1.35
CA ARG A 207 -3.15 -7.97 -1.33
C ARG A 207 -3.62 -7.29 -0.03
N ALA A 208 -3.07 -7.70 1.11
CA ALA A 208 -3.38 -7.10 2.41
C ALA A 208 -2.90 -5.64 2.49
N ASP A 209 -1.67 -5.31 2.03
CA ASP A 209 -1.09 -3.97 1.98
C ASP A 209 -1.95 -3.05 1.09
N MET A 210 -2.25 -3.51 -0.14
CA MET A 210 -3.12 -2.79 -1.07
C MET A 210 -4.52 -2.56 -0.49
N ALA A 211 -5.11 -3.59 0.13
CA ALA A 211 -6.44 -3.49 0.73
C ALA A 211 -6.46 -2.48 1.89
N SER A 212 -5.47 -2.54 2.80
CA SER A 212 -5.40 -1.61 3.93
C SER A 212 -5.31 -0.16 3.45
N THR A 213 -4.53 0.12 2.41
CA THR A 213 -4.49 1.48 1.82
C THR A 213 -5.79 1.84 1.11
N ALA A 214 -6.40 0.91 0.35
CA ALA A 214 -7.63 1.17 -0.38
C ALA A 214 -8.82 1.51 0.52
N LEU A 215 -8.85 0.99 1.75
CA LEU A 215 -9.89 1.25 2.75
C LEU A 215 -9.94 2.72 3.23
N PHE A 216 -8.95 3.54 2.94
CA PHE A 216 -9.02 4.98 3.15
C PHE A 216 -9.93 5.69 2.15
N PHE A 217 -10.22 5.07 1.01
CA PHE A 217 -10.94 5.66 -0.12
C PHE A 217 -12.22 4.92 -0.47
N LEU A 218 -12.28 3.63 -0.19
CA LEU A 218 -13.36 2.73 -0.61
C LEU A 218 -13.93 1.98 0.60
N SER A 219 -15.23 1.68 0.53
CA SER A 219 -15.87 0.87 1.56
C SER A 219 -15.32 -0.57 1.58
N PRO A 220 -15.35 -1.28 2.74
CA PRO A 220 -14.95 -2.68 2.84
C PRO A 220 -15.56 -3.58 1.76
N ARG A 221 -16.84 -3.38 1.45
CA ARG A 221 -17.55 -4.17 0.43
C ARG A 221 -16.96 -4.00 -0.98
N ILE A 222 -16.54 -2.79 -1.35
CA ILE A 222 -15.93 -2.53 -2.67
C ILE A 222 -14.53 -3.14 -2.70
N VAL A 223 -13.74 -2.95 -1.64
CA VAL A 223 -12.40 -3.54 -1.53
C VAL A 223 -12.47 -5.06 -1.64
N GLU A 224 -13.38 -5.73 -0.91
CA GLU A 224 -13.58 -7.18 -0.97
C GLU A 224 -14.01 -7.67 -2.37
N SER A 225 -14.80 -6.90 -3.10
CA SER A 225 -15.20 -7.27 -4.47
C SER A 225 -14.03 -7.30 -5.46
N ILE A 226 -12.99 -6.50 -5.21
CA ILE A 226 -11.78 -6.42 -6.03
C ILE A 226 -10.70 -7.36 -5.48
N ILE A 227 -10.43 -7.27 -4.18
CA ILE A 227 -9.44 -8.10 -3.48
C ILE A 227 -10.20 -9.22 -2.77
N GLN A 228 -10.50 -10.26 -3.52
CA GLN A 228 -11.30 -11.39 -3.02
C GLN A 228 -10.69 -12.05 -1.78
N LYS A 229 -11.55 -12.51 -0.85
CA LYS A 229 -11.15 -13.14 0.43
C LYS A 229 -10.29 -12.22 1.30
N CYS A 230 -10.59 -10.93 1.30
CA CYS A 230 -9.97 -9.94 2.15
C CYS A 230 -10.89 -9.64 3.33
N GLU A 231 -10.38 -9.79 4.55
CA GLU A 231 -11.03 -9.29 5.75
C GLU A 231 -10.55 -7.87 6.03
N SER A 232 -11.41 -7.01 6.53
CA SER A 232 -11.10 -5.59 6.65
C SER A 232 -11.67 -4.95 7.89
N ILE A 233 -10.93 -4.00 8.44
CA ILE A 233 -11.31 -3.16 9.57
C ILE A 233 -10.91 -1.73 9.22
N VAL A 234 -11.81 -0.78 9.43
CA VAL A 234 -11.58 0.66 9.26
C VAL A 234 -11.93 1.38 10.55
N MET A 235 -11.03 2.23 11.01
CA MET A 235 -11.26 3.13 12.14
C MET A 235 -11.39 4.56 11.61
N TYR A 236 -12.50 5.19 11.97
CA TYR A 236 -12.79 6.58 11.61
C TYR A 236 -12.29 7.56 12.69
N ASP A 237 -12.22 8.84 12.35
CA ASP A 237 -11.78 9.93 13.22
C ASP A 237 -12.69 10.14 14.44
N ASP A 238 -13.96 9.73 14.36
CA ASP A 238 -14.92 9.72 15.48
C ASP A 238 -14.79 8.46 16.39
N GLY A 239 -13.81 7.60 16.12
CA GLY A 239 -13.53 6.36 16.86
C GLY A 239 -14.41 5.17 16.47
N LYS A 240 -15.35 5.34 15.54
CA LYS A 240 -16.15 4.21 15.05
C LYS A 240 -15.32 3.22 14.26
N LEU A 241 -15.69 1.94 14.39
CA LEU A 241 -15.16 0.86 13.57
C LEU A 241 -16.21 0.39 12.55
N GLN A 242 -15.77 0.22 11.32
CA GLN A 242 -16.49 -0.55 10.29
C GLN A 242 -15.64 -1.75 9.93
N TYR A 243 -16.22 -2.95 9.93
CA TYR A 243 -15.46 -4.17 9.69
C TYR A 243 -16.27 -5.24 8.96
N ALA A 244 -15.56 -6.09 8.24
CA ALA A 244 -16.03 -7.33 7.64
C ALA A 244 -14.97 -8.40 7.94
N VAL A 245 -15.19 -9.14 9.04
CA VAL A 245 -14.20 -10.09 9.57
C VAL A 245 -14.84 -11.43 9.91
N SER A 246 -14.03 -12.48 9.89
CA SER A 246 -14.36 -13.82 10.34
C SER A 246 -14.16 -13.97 11.85
N LYS A 247 -14.38 -15.18 12.37
CA LYS A 247 -14.16 -15.53 13.78
C LYS A 247 -12.68 -15.58 14.18
N GLU A 248 -11.76 -15.57 13.21
CA GLU A 248 -10.31 -15.54 13.44
C GLU A 248 -9.81 -14.15 13.87
N ILE A 249 -10.68 -13.12 13.78
CA ILE A 249 -10.39 -11.78 14.27
C ILE A 249 -11.31 -11.43 15.44
N GLU A 250 -10.72 -11.23 16.61
CA GLU A 250 -11.36 -10.78 17.83
C GLU A 250 -11.17 -9.27 18.01
N LEU A 251 -12.25 -8.48 18.02
CA LEU A 251 -12.18 -7.04 18.27
C LEU A 251 -12.55 -6.72 19.73
N TYR A 252 -11.83 -5.78 20.34
CA TYR A 252 -12.02 -5.30 21.72
C TYR A 252 -12.92 -4.04 21.74
N VAL A 253 -14.14 -4.17 21.20
CA VAL A 253 -15.13 -3.11 21.05
C VAL A 253 -16.20 -3.17 22.14
#